data_6cc641e8b4a3c0f9ed8b8977eba2c4f8
#
_entry.id   6cc641e8b4a3c0f9ed8b8977eba2c4f8
#
_cell.length_a   1.000
_cell.length_b   1.000
_cell.length_c   1.000
_cell.angle_alpha   90.00
_cell.angle_beta   90.00
_cell.angle_gamma   90.00
#
_symmetry.space_group_name_H-M   'P 1'
#
loop_
_entity.id
_entity.type
_entity.pdbx_description
1 polymer ?
#
loop_
_entity_poly.entity_id
_entity_poly.type
_entity_poly.pdbx_seq_one_letter_code
_entity_poly.pdbx_strand_id
1 'polypeptide(L)'
;MLNWLRREPLVHFLVIGVMLYGISLGLSEGQEGAVADDKTIDVTKAALFSFLQHRGNISREDASRYWARLAPAAQTALIESYIEEEVLFRTALAFGLDQNDYVIKRRLIQRMEFAALGLAGRDLEPKPAEVRAYFEANQSDYIVPEKITFSHIYLNPARYADLEELQSTAESWLFELNARQPGLADTGEYGDRFPYYRRYVDRDRVFITDHFDDGFAEAVFTQHVNANWQGPIQSQHGLHLVLIQDRRTAELLPFSEVRDQVATEVRRQQKLAASAAYVT
;
A
#
# COMPACT_ATOMS: atom_id res chain seq x y z
N MET A 1 25.63 -79.27 -9.72
CA MET A 1 25.88 -77.97 -10.45
C MET A 1 25.10 -76.79 -9.92
N LEU A 2 24.02 -76.93 -9.15
CA LEU A 2 23.19 -75.78 -8.68
C LEU A 2 23.73 -75.02 -7.45
N ASN A 3 24.62 -75.69 -6.65
CA ASN A 3 25.16 -75.03 -5.46
C ASN A 3 26.26 -73.98 -5.67
N TRP A 4 26.86 -73.95 -6.82
CA TRP A 4 27.86 -72.93 -7.21
C TRP A 4 27.16 -71.57 -7.51
N LEU A 5 26.00 -71.60 -8.20
CA LEU A 5 25.23 -70.35 -8.48
C LEU A 5 24.79 -69.61 -7.20
N ARG A 6 24.59 -70.33 -6.07
CA ARG A 6 24.19 -69.70 -4.79
C ARG A 6 25.32 -69.02 -4.04
N ARG A 7 26.56 -69.14 -4.47
CA ARG A 7 27.73 -68.53 -3.81
C ARG A 7 28.40 -67.43 -4.65
N GLU A 8 27.94 -67.22 -5.86
CA GLU A 8 28.48 -66.20 -6.75
C GLU A 8 27.84 -64.83 -6.48
N PRO A 9 28.60 -63.82 -6.00
CA PRO A 9 28.10 -62.48 -5.76
C PRO A 9 27.47 -61.85 -7.00
N LEU A 10 27.97 -62.14 -8.19
CA LEU A 10 27.47 -61.68 -9.47
C LEU A 10 26.02 -62.11 -9.76
N VAL A 11 25.68 -63.39 -9.39
CA VAL A 11 24.32 -63.90 -9.57
C VAL A 11 23.34 -63.18 -8.66
N HIS A 12 23.72 -62.91 -7.41
CA HIS A 12 22.90 -62.16 -6.47
C HIS A 12 22.69 -60.71 -6.96
N PHE A 13 23.73 -60.05 -7.47
CA PHE A 13 23.64 -58.73 -8.03
C PHE A 13 22.71 -58.69 -9.24
N LEU A 14 22.78 -59.67 -10.13
CA LEU A 14 21.93 -59.78 -11.31
C LEU A 14 20.45 -60.03 -10.91
N VAL A 15 20.19 -60.89 -9.93
CA VAL A 15 18.84 -61.14 -9.44
C VAL A 15 18.25 -59.89 -8.75
N ILE A 16 19.04 -59.16 -7.96
CA ILE A 16 18.63 -57.91 -7.34
C ILE A 16 18.39 -56.85 -8.41
N GLY A 17 19.24 -56.77 -9.44
CA GLY A 17 19.07 -55.85 -10.55
C GLY A 17 17.78 -56.09 -11.35
N VAL A 18 17.45 -57.34 -11.64
CA VAL A 18 16.21 -57.75 -12.31
C VAL A 18 15.00 -57.46 -11.42
N MET A 19 15.10 -57.72 -10.09
CA MET A 19 14.04 -57.43 -9.15
C MET A 19 13.78 -55.90 -9.04
N LEU A 20 14.80 -55.10 -8.93
CA LEU A 20 14.71 -53.63 -8.91
C LEU A 20 14.16 -53.07 -10.26
N TYR A 21 14.56 -53.66 -11.37
CA TYR A 21 14.03 -53.32 -12.67
C TYR A 21 12.54 -53.68 -12.80
N GLY A 22 12.13 -54.84 -12.32
CA GLY A 22 10.71 -55.23 -12.30
C GLY A 22 9.87 -54.35 -11.38
N ILE A 23 10.40 -53.96 -10.22
CA ILE A 23 9.75 -52.99 -9.34
C ILE A 23 9.64 -51.61 -10.01
N SER A 24 10.69 -51.16 -10.70
CA SER A 24 10.68 -49.89 -11.49
C SER A 24 9.64 -49.92 -12.57
N LEU A 25 9.48 -51.01 -13.33
CA LEU A 25 8.43 -51.16 -14.32
C LEU A 25 7.03 -51.12 -13.70
N GLY A 26 6.80 -51.81 -12.60
CA GLY A 26 5.50 -51.81 -11.91
C GLY A 26 5.14 -50.48 -11.23
N LEU A 27 6.15 -49.71 -10.82
CA LEU A 27 5.95 -48.31 -10.32
C LEU A 27 5.73 -47.32 -11.47
N SER A 28 6.30 -47.59 -12.64
CA SER A 28 6.07 -46.74 -13.85
C SER A 28 4.67 -46.93 -14.44
N GLU A 29 4.08 -48.11 -14.38
CA GLU A 29 2.69 -48.36 -14.81
C GLU A 29 1.65 -47.65 -13.94
N GLY A 30 2.00 -47.27 -12.69
CA GLY A 30 1.13 -46.48 -11.81
C GLY A 30 1.15 -44.98 -12.06
N GLN A 31 2.05 -44.48 -12.90
CA GLN A 31 2.19 -43.07 -13.21
C GLN A 31 1.74 -42.67 -14.63
N GLU A 32 1.22 -43.63 -15.42
CA GLU A 32 0.52 -43.35 -16.69
C GLU A 32 -0.93 -42.86 -16.48
N GLY A 33 -1.29 -42.43 -15.29
CA GLY A 33 -2.50 -41.68 -15.02
C GLY A 33 -2.37 -40.24 -15.50
N ALA A 34 -2.79 -39.99 -16.78
CA ALA A 34 -3.02 -38.67 -17.38
C ALA A 34 -1.79 -37.88 -17.88
N VAL A 35 -0.92 -38.50 -18.67
CA VAL A 35 -0.35 -37.78 -19.81
C VAL A 35 -1.38 -37.89 -20.94
N ALA A 36 -2.45 -37.09 -20.86
CA ALA A 36 -3.25 -36.75 -22.02
C ALA A 36 -2.26 -36.30 -23.10
N ASP A 37 -2.50 -36.70 -24.33
CA ASP A 37 -1.67 -36.43 -25.52
C ASP A 37 -1.26 -34.95 -25.57
N ASP A 38 -0.16 -34.61 -24.92
CA ASP A 38 0.33 -33.24 -24.67
C ASP A 38 0.86 -32.57 -25.96
N LYS A 39 0.67 -33.26 -27.09
CA LYS A 39 1.07 -32.78 -28.41
C LYS A 39 -0.03 -32.00 -29.13
N THR A 40 -1.23 -31.98 -28.60
CA THR A 40 -2.37 -31.29 -29.21
C THR A 40 -2.67 -30.00 -28.46
N ILE A 41 -2.75 -28.89 -29.17
CA ILE A 41 -3.16 -27.59 -28.63
C ILE A 41 -4.54 -27.25 -29.17
N ASP A 42 -5.55 -27.25 -28.30
CA ASP A 42 -6.90 -26.86 -28.65
C ASP A 42 -7.06 -25.34 -28.66
N VAL A 43 -7.16 -24.77 -29.86
CA VAL A 43 -7.35 -23.33 -30.04
C VAL A 43 -8.83 -23.00 -30.00
N THR A 44 -9.33 -22.69 -28.82
CA THR A 44 -10.72 -22.26 -28.65
C THR A 44 -10.81 -20.72 -28.67
N LYS A 45 -12.00 -20.19 -29.04
CA LYS A 45 -12.27 -18.75 -28.95
C LYS A 45 -12.11 -18.23 -27.52
N ALA A 46 -12.46 -19.03 -26.52
CA ALA A 46 -12.29 -18.66 -25.11
C ALA A 46 -10.81 -18.51 -24.74
N ALA A 47 -9.96 -19.44 -25.19
CA ALA A 47 -8.52 -19.37 -24.97
C ALA A 47 -7.89 -18.15 -25.66
N LEU A 48 -8.25 -17.90 -26.93
CA LEU A 48 -7.76 -16.71 -27.66
C LEU A 48 -8.19 -15.40 -27.02
N PHE A 49 -9.42 -15.29 -26.52
CA PHE A 49 -9.87 -14.09 -25.83
C PHE A 49 -9.15 -13.92 -24.50
N SER A 50 -8.90 -14.99 -23.77
CA SER A 50 -8.09 -14.97 -22.54
C SER A 50 -6.66 -14.52 -22.83
N PHE A 51 -6.04 -15.04 -23.89
CA PHE A 51 -4.73 -14.62 -24.35
C PHE A 51 -4.68 -13.12 -24.68
N LEU A 52 -5.65 -12.60 -25.43
CA LEU A 52 -5.78 -11.17 -25.75
C LEU A 52 -5.97 -10.31 -24.51
N GLN A 53 -6.77 -10.76 -23.53
CA GLN A 53 -6.98 -10.06 -22.26
C GLN A 53 -5.67 -9.89 -21.48
N HIS A 54 -4.89 -10.96 -21.38
CA HIS A 54 -3.64 -10.93 -20.63
C HIS A 54 -2.55 -10.10 -21.34
N ARG A 55 -2.44 -10.21 -22.66
CA ARG A 55 -1.43 -9.50 -23.44
C ARG A 55 -1.74 -8.01 -23.61
N GLY A 56 -3.03 -7.67 -23.80
CA GLY A 56 -3.49 -6.31 -24.04
C GLY A 56 -4.02 -5.59 -22.81
N ASN A 57 -4.09 -6.27 -21.66
CA ASN A 57 -4.73 -5.76 -20.43
C ASN A 57 -6.13 -5.15 -20.71
N ILE A 58 -6.93 -5.85 -21.53
CA ILE A 58 -8.27 -5.41 -21.98
C ILE A 58 -9.36 -6.28 -21.40
N SER A 59 -10.60 -5.79 -21.39
CA SER A 59 -11.75 -6.58 -20.97
C SER A 59 -12.05 -7.73 -21.96
N ARG A 60 -12.81 -8.74 -21.52
CA ARG A 60 -13.24 -9.83 -22.41
C ARG A 60 -14.12 -9.33 -23.57
N GLU A 61 -14.92 -8.32 -23.32
CA GLU A 61 -15.77 -7.70 -24.34
C GLU A 61 -14.95 -6.96 -25.39
N ASP A 62 -13.91 -6.23 -24.96
CA ASP A 62 -12.96 -5.57 -25.87
C ASP A 62 -12.15 -6.58 -26.67
N ALA A 63 -11.73 -7.69 -26.07
CA ALA A 63 -11.04 -8.77 -26.78
C ALA A 63 -11.90 -9.37 -27.89
N SER A 64 -13.21 -9.59 -27.63
CA SER A 64 -14.13 -10.09 -28.64
C SER A 64 -14.39 -9.07 -29.75
N ARG A 65 -14.52 -7.78 -29.40
CA ARG A 65 -14.67 -6.69 -30.39
C ARG A 65 -13.40 -6.51 -31.24
N TYR A 66 -12.25 -6.61 -30.61
CA TYR A 66 -10.96 -6.55 -31.29
C TYR A 66 -10.82 -7.69 -32.30
N TRP A 67 -11.07 -8.93 -31.86
CA TRP A 67 -11.06 -10.12 -32.73
C TRP A 67 -11.97 -9.97 -33.97
N ALA A 68 -13.20 -9.47 -33.78
CA ALA A 68 -14.19 -9.32 -34.85
C ALA A 68 -13.78 -8.28 -35.91
N ARG A 69 -12.86 -7.35 -35.56
CA ARG A 69 -12.35 -6.31 -36.48
C ARG A 69 -11.07 -6.73 -37.21
N LEU A 70 -10.43 -7.81 -36.78
CA LEU A 70 -9.19 -8.26 -37.41
C LEU A 70 -9.46 -8.86 -38.81
N ALA A 71 -8.58 -8.50 -39.77
CA ALA A 71 -8.53 -9.17 -41.05
C ALA A 71 -8.13 -10.66 -40.88
N PRO A 72 -8.55 -11.57 -41.78
CA PRO A 72 -8.26 -13.02 -41.66
C PRO A 72 -6.76 -13.32 -41.44
N ALA A 73 -5.87 -12.65 -42.15
CA ALA A 73 -4.42 -12.82 -41.99
C ALA A 73 -3.94 -12.44 -40.58
N ALA A 74 -4.50 -11.38 -39.97
CA ALA A 74 -4.16 -10.97 -38.62
C ALA A 74 -4.76 -11.92 -37.55
N GLN A 75 -5.92 -12.52 -37.82
CA GLN A 75 -6.48 -13.58 -36.96
C GLN A 75 -5.56 -14.82 -36.99
N THR A 76 -5.10 -15.23 -38.16
CA THR A 76 -4.14 -16.35 -38.31
C THR A 76 -2.84 -16.07 -37.53
N ALA A 77 -2.24 -14.90 -37.71
CA ALA A 77 -1.03 -14.52 -36.99
C ALA A 77 -1.23 -14.51 -35.46
N LEU A 78 -2.41 -14.12 -34.98
CA LEU A 78 -2.72 -14.16 -33.55
C LEU A 78 -2.87 -15.60 -33.03
N ILE A 79 -3.49 -16.49 -33.80
CA ILE A 79 -3.57 -17.92 -33.48
C ILE A 79 -2.15 -18.53 -33.41
N GLU A 80 -1.31 -18.23 -34.38
CA GLU A 80 0.09 -18.68 -34.39
C GLU A 80 0.85 -18.20 -33.15
N SER A 81 0.71 -16.93 -32.78
CA SER A 81 1.32 -16.39 -31.57
C SER A 81 0.82 -17.08 -30.28
N TYR A 82 -0.46 -17.42 -30.21
CA TYR A 82 -1.01 -18.17 -29.08
C TYR A 82 -0.43 -19.58 -29.02
N ILE A 83 -0.36 -20.29 -30.16
CA ILE A 83 0.22 -21.64 -30.24
C ILE A 83 1.69 -21.61 -29.83
N GLU A 84 2.47 -20.64 -30.33
CA GLU A 84 3.88 -20.48 -29.97
C GLU A 84 4.06 -20.28 -28.46
N GLU A 85 3.26 -19.40 -27.83
CA GLU A 85 3.32 -19.17 -26.38
C GLU A 85 2.97 -20.46 -25.61
N GLU A 86 1.94 -21.19 -26.03
CA GLU A 86 1.52 -22.44 -25.38
C GLU A 86 2.56 -23.56 -25.53
N VAL A 87 3.19 -23.69 -26.72
CA VAL A 87 4.30 -24.62 -26.93
C VAL A 87 5.49 -24.31 -26.02
N LEU A 88 5.89 -23.04 -25.98
CA LEU A 88 7.00 -22.60 -25.12
C LEU A 88 6.68 -22.86 -23.64
N PHE A 89 5.47 -22.57 -23.20
CA PHE A 89 5.04 -22.81 -21.82
C PHE A 89 5.08 -24.30 -21.45
N ARG A 90 4.46 -25.18 -22.28
CA ARG A 90 4.48 -26.63 -22.05
C ARG A 90 5.91 -27.18 -22.07
N THR A 91 6.73 -26.70 -22.99
CA THR A 91 8.13 -27.09 -23.08
C THR A 91 8.89 -26.67 -21.82
N ALA A 92 8.67 -25.45 -21.32
CA ALA A 92 9.28 -24.96 -20.10
C ALA A 92 8.91 -25.83 -18.88
N LEU A 93 7.64 -26.22 -18.76
CA LEU A 93 7.19 -27.14 -17.72
C LEU A 93 7.83 -28.54 -17.84
N ALA A 94 7.91 -29.07 -19.07
CA ALA A 94 8.56 -30.35 -19.35
C ALA A 94 10.05 -30.34 -18.99
N PHE A 95 10.73 -29.22 -19.13
CA PHE A 95 12.12 -29.02 -18.69
C PHE A 95 12.23 -28.70 -17.18
N GLY A 96 11.12 -28.60 -16.45
CA GLY A 96 11.11 -28.29 -15.02
C GLY A 96 11.59 -26.87 -14.69
N LEU A 97 11.45 -25.92 -15.63
CA LEU A 97 11.91 -24.53 -15.42
C LEU A 97 11.09 -23.79 -14.36
N ASP A 98 9.93 -24.32 -14.00
CA ASP A 98 9.10 -23.82 -12.90
C ASP A 98 9.59 -24.32 -11.52
N GLN A 99 10.43 -25.35 -11.51
CA GLN A 99 10.91 -25.96 -10.28
C GLN A 99 12.08 -25.17 -9.69
N ASN A 100 12.02 -24.91 -8.37
CA ASN A 100 13.04 -24.15 -7.64
C ASN A 100 13.23 -22.69 -8.09
N ASP A 101 12.38 -22.16 -8.97
CA ASP A 101 12.37 -20.74 -9.30
C ASP A 101 11.62 -19.94 -8.25
N TYR A 102 12.35 -19.06 -7.54
CA TYR A 102 11.77 -18.23 -6.48
C TYR A 102 10.75 -17.23 -7.03
N VAL A 103 10.91 -16.73 -8.25
CA VAL A 103 9.98 -15.75 -8.85
C VAL A 103 8.64 -16.42 -9.13
N ILE A 104 8.66 -17.59 -9.73
CA ILE A 104 7.45 -18.40 -9.99
C ILE A 104 6.78 -18.77 -8.67
N LYS A 105 7.54 -19.27 -7.70
CA LYS A 105 7.03 -19.58 -6.36
C LYS A 105 6.37 -18.35 -5.71
N ARG A 106 7.02 -17.21 -5.73
CA ARG A 106 6.48 -15.96 -5.17
C ARG A 106 5.19 -15.53 -5.88
N ARG A 107 5.13 -15.69 -7.19
CA ARG A 107 3.93 -15.37 -7.99
C ARG A 107 2.76 -16.27 -7.64
N LEU A 108 3.00 -17.56 -7.46
CA LEU A 108 1.97 -18.52 -7.03
C LEU A 108 1.46 -18.22 -5.62
N ILE A 109 2.37 -17.89 -4.70
CA ILE A 109 2.01 -17.46 -3.34
C ILE A 109 1.10 -16.24 -3.39
N GLN A 110 1.47 -15.18 -4.13
CA GLN A 110 0.66 -13.98 -4.28
C GLN A 110 -0.74 -14.28 -4.87
N ARG A 111 -0.80 -15.17 -5.86
CA ARG A 111 -2.09 -15.59 -6.43
C ARG A 111 -2.93 -16.35 -5.43
N MET A 112 -2.34 -17.21 -4.62
CA MET A 112 -3.04 -17.96 -3.59
C MET A 112 -3.53 -17.04 -2.46
N GLU A 113 -2.71 -16.10 -2.00
CA GLU A 113 -3.10 -15.07 -1.03
C GLU A 113 -4.32 -14.26 -1.55
N PHE A 114 -4.28 -13.85 -2.81
CA PHE A 114 -5.39 -13.12 -3.42
C PHE A 114 -6.66 -13.97 -3.58
N ALA A 115 -6.51 -15.23 -3.98
CA ALA A 115 -7.63 -16.18 -4.09
C ALA A 115 -8.26 -16.47 -2.71
N ALA A 116 -7.42 -16.66 -1.68
CA ALA A 116 -7.88 -16.86 -0.31
C ALA A 116 -8.67 -15.64 0.21
N LEU A 117 -8.20 -14.42 -0.05
CA LEU A 117 -8.93 -13.20 0.25
C LEU A 117 -10.29 -13.13 -0.47
N GLY A 118 -10.33 -13.55 -1.74
CA GLY A 118 -11.55 -13.58 -2.53
C GLY A 118 -12.57 -14.64 -2.05
N LEU A 119 -12.10 -15.81 -1.67
CA LEU A 119 -12.92 -16.89 -1.12
C LEU A 119 -13.42 -16.54 0.29
N ALA A 120 -12.54 -16.03 1.14
CA ALA A 120 -12.89 -15.59 2.50
C ALA A 120 -13.87 -14.41 2.52
N GLY A 121 -13.86 -13.57 1.46
CA GLY A 121 -14.67 -12.35 1.41
C GLY A 121 -16.06 -12.49 0.82
N ARG A 122 -16.48 -13.67 0.38
CA ARG A 122 -17.77 -13.83 -0.31
C ARG A 122 -19.00 -13.64 0.57
N ASP A 123 -18.87 -13.88 1.91
CA ASP A 123 -20.01 -13.85 2.84
C ASP A 123 -19.74 -12.98 4.10
N LEU A 124 -18.70 -12.15 4.08
CA LEU A 124 -18.33 -11.34 5.23
C LEU A 124 -18.93 -9.93 5.12
N GLU A 125 -20.23 -9.83 5.43
CA GLU A 125 -20.82 -8.53 5.73
C GLU A 125 -20.78 -8.28 7.24
N PRO A 126 -20.06 -7.24 7.70
CA PRO A 126 -19.92 -6.97 9.13
C PRO A 126 -21.28 -6.69 9.75
N LYS A 127 -21.59 -7.34 10.87
CA LYS A 127 -22.81 -7.06 11.61
C LYS A 127 -22.78 -5.65 12.19
N PRO A 128 -23.92 -4.94 12.25
CA PRO A 128 -23.97 -3.58 12.80
C PRO A 128 -23.36 -3.47 14.22
N ALA A 129 -23.51 -4.49 15.05
CA ALA A 129 -22.92 -4.53 16.39
C ALA A 129 -21.38 -4.61 16.37
N GLU A 130 -20.80 -5.35 15.41
CA GLU A 130 -19.34 -5.45 15.25
C GLU A 130 -18.75 -4.14 14.76
N VAL A 131 -19.44 -3.46 13.83
CA VAL A 131 -19.04 -2.15 13.32
C VAL A 131 -19.03 -1.11 14.45
N ARG A 132 -20.06 -1.11 15.30
CA ARG A 132 -20.12 -0.20 16.44
C ARG A 132 -19.05 -0.50 17.48
N ALA A 133 -18.87 -1.76 17.84
CA ALA A 133 -17.84 -2.17 18.79
C ALA A 133 -16.43 -1.81 18.31
N TYR A 134 -16.18 -1.95 17.01
CA TYR A 134 -14.90 -1.54 16.42
C TYR A 134 -14.68 -0.03 16.54
N PHE A 135 -15.68 0.78 16.21
CA PHE A 135 -15.61 2.23 16.38
C PHE A 135 -15.31 2.62 17.82
N GLU A 136 -16.03 2.03 18.79
CA GLU A 136 -15.84 2.31 20.21
C GLU A 136 -14.43 1.95 20.72
N ALA A 137 -13.85 0.88 20.17
CA ALA A 137 -12.48 0.45 20.50
C ALA A 137 -11.38 1.26 19.81
N ASN A 138 -11.69 1.97 18.70
CA ASN A 138 -10.70 2.65 17.85
C ASN A 138 -11.08 4.13 17.60
N GLN A 139 -11.65 4.80 18.59
CA GLN A 139 -12.11 6.20 18.44
C GLN A 139 -11.02 7.17 18.02
N SER A 140 -9.77 6.91 18.41
CA SER A 140 -8.61 7.73 18.00
C SER A 140 -8.44 7.86 16.49
N ASP A 141 -8.84 6.84 15.72
CA ASP A 141 -8.69 6.80 14.28
C ASP A 141 -9.74 7.67 13.55
N TYR A 142 -10.73 8.13 14.30
CA TYR A 142 -11.87 8.93 13.80
C TYR A 142 -11.91 10.34 14.39
N ILE A 143 -10.81 10.78 15.00
CA ILE A 143 -10.66 12.16 15.47
C ILE A 143 -10.17 13.03 14.31
N VAL A 144 -10.94 14.08 14.00
CA VAL A 144 -10.42 15.19 13.19
C VAL A 144 -9.45 15.97 14.07
N PRO A 145 -8.17 16.09 13.69
CA PRO A 145 -7.19 16.80 14.51
C PRO A 145 -7.54 18.27 14.65
N GLU A 146 -7.10 18.88 15.76
CA GLU A 146 -7.16 20.32 15.92
C GLU A 146 -6.39 21.03 14.79
N LYS A 147 -6.91 22.20 14.37
CA LYS A 147 -6.30 22.99 13.32
C LYS A 147 -6.29 24.45 13.69
N ILE A 148 -5.29 25.17 13.18
CA ILE A 148 -5.08 26.56 13.49
C ILE A 148 -4.84 27.38 12.20
N THR A 149 -5.33 28.61 12.21
CA THR A 149 -5.02 29.62 11.22
C THR A 149 -4.34 30.80 11.91
N PHE A 150 -3.11 31.09 11.54
CA PHE A 150 -2.38 32.22 12.11
C PHE A 150 -1.44 32.87 11.08
N SER A 151 -1.10 34.12 11.35
CA SER A 151 0.01 34.82 10.71
C SER A 151 1.12 35.03 11.74
N HIS A 152 2.36 35.11 11.28
CA HIS A 152 3.46 35.41 12.18
C HIS A 152 4.45 36.40 11.59
N ILE A 153 5.17 37.08 12.49
CA ILE A 153 6.31 37.94 12.20
C ILE A 153 7.53 37.23 12.82
N TYR A 154 8.53 37.02 12.01
CA TYR A 154 9.75 36.30 12.39
C TYR A 154 10.90 37.26 12.66
N LEU A 155 11.63 37.04 13.75
CA LEU A 155 12.85 37.74 14.09
C LEU A 155 14.02 36.75 14.05
N ASN A 156 14.96 37.00 13.13
CA ASN A 156 16.12 36.14 12.92
C ASN A 156 17.22 36.50 13.93
N PRO A 157 17.61 35.59 14.85
CA PRO A 157 18.65 35.87 15.85
C PRO A 157 19.99 36.37 15.25
N ALA A 158 20.33 35.93 14.03
CA ALA A 158 21.59 36.35 13.38
C ALA A 158 21.63 37.84 12.97
N ARG A 159 20.54 38.57 13.09
CA ARG A 159 20.44 40.01 12.71
C ARG A 159 20.52 40.97 13.89
N TYR A 160 20.61 40.44 15.10
CA TYR A 160 20.66 41.19 16.34
C TYR A 160 22.00 40.94 17.03
N ALA A 161 22.48 41.93 17.79
CA ALA A 161 23.78 41.82 18.43
C ALA A 161 23.83 40.72 19.50
N ASP A 162 22.72 40.55 20.23
CA ASP A 162 22.56 39.54 21.26
C ASP A 162 21.06 39.19 21.48
N LEU A 163 20.80 38.27 22.41
CA LEU A 163 19.47 37.83 22.77
C LEU A 163 18.64 38.91 23.48
N GLU A 164 19.26 39.84 24.16
CA GLU A 164 18.59 40.93 24.85
C GLU A 164 18.02 41.93 23.84
N GLU A 165 18.81 42.30 22.82
CA GLU A 165 18.35 43.16 21.71
C GLU A 165 17.21 42.46 20.95
N LEU A 166 17.35 41.17 20.62
CA LEU A 166 16.31 40.39 19.94
C LEU A 166 14.99 40.38 20.72
N GLN A 167 15.07 40.12 22.02
CA GLN A 167 13.91 40.06 22.90
C GLN A 167 13.26 41.43 23.05
N SER A 168 14.03 42.49 23.32
CA SER A 168 13.53 43.86 23.47
C SER A 168 12.89 44.38 22.19
N THR A 169 13.44 44.02 21.02
CA THR A 169 12.85 44.37 19.71
C THR A 169 11.50 43.65 19.50
N ALA A 170 11.45 42.37 19.83
CA ALA A 170 10.20 41.61 19.72
C ALA A 170 9.09 42.19 20.63
N GLU A 171 9.43 42.56 21.85
CA GLU A 171 8.49 43.18 22.80
C GLU A 171 8.04 44.57 22.35
N SER A 172 8.95 45.36 21.80
CA SER A 172 8.63 46.68 21.24
C SER A 172 7.69 46.57 20.06
N TRP A 173 7.95 45.66 19.14
CA TRP A 173 7.07 45.41 17.99
C TRP A 173 5.70 44.84 18.43
N LEU A 174 5.70 43.97 19.40
CA LEU A 174 4.44 43.43 19.96
C LEU A 174 3.55 44.58 20.50
N PHE A 175 4.16 45.49 21.27
CA PHE A 175 3.45 46.68 21.79
C PHE A 175 2.93 47.59 20.66
N GLU A 176 3.76 47.86 19.67
CA GLU A 176 3.42 48.74 18.53
C GLU A 176 2.31 48.14 17.65
N LEU A 177 2.42 46.87 17.30
CA LEU A 177 1.43 46.12 16.51
C LEU A 177 0.05 46.09 17.21
N ASN A 178 0.04 45.92 18.51
CA ASN A 178 -1.22 45.93 19.28
C ASN A 178 -1.78 47.34 19.47
N ALA A 179 -0.95 48.34 19.54
CA ALA A 179 -1.39 49.75 19.62
C ALA A 179 -1.96 50.28 18.28
N ARG A 180 -1.31 49.94 17.16
CA ARG A 180 -1.70 50.41 15.82
C ARG A 180 -2.72 49.51 15.13
N GLN A 181 -2.78 48.26 15.46
CA GLN A 181 -3.62 47.22 14.82
C GLN A 181 -3.56 47.27 13.27
N PRO A 182 -2.36 47.24 12.66
CA PRO A 182 -2.25 47.32 11.23
C PRO A 182 -2.92 46.13 10.56
N GLY A 183 -3.44 46.33 9.33
CA GLY A 183 -3.88 45.20 8.52
C GLY A 183 -2.72 44.25 8.20
N LEU A 184 -2.98 42.98 7.93
CA LEU A 184 -1.92 41.99 7.64
C LEU A 184 -1.03 42.39 6.45
N ALA A 185 -1.58 43.14 5.48
CA ALA A 185 -0.81 43.66 4.37
C ALA A 185 0.21 44.73 4.79
N ASP A 186 -0.10 45.47 5.85
CA ASP A 186 0.71 46.59 6.35
C ASP A 186 1.78 46.18 7.34
N THR A 187 1.87 44.86 7.65
CA THR A 187 2.92 44.29 8.53
C THR A 187 4.22 43.99 7.78
N GLY A 188 4.35 44.38 6.51
CA GLY A 188 5.52 44.08 5.67
C GLY A 188 6.82 44.72 6.14
N GLU A 189 6.75 45.82 6.92
CA GLU A 189 7.89 46.48 7.54
C GLU A 189 8.45 45.81 8.81
N TYR A 190 7.66 44.89 9.41
CA TYR A 190 8.04 44.16 10.58
C TYR A 190 8.62 42.78 10.22
N GLY A 191 9.68 42.42 10.90
CA GLY A 191 10.29 41.10 10.86
C GLY A 191 11.23 40.83 9.68
N ASP A 192 11.80 39.67 9.75
CA ASP A 192 12.74 39.14 8.79
C ASP A 192 12.07 38.14 7.84
N ARG A 193 12.81 37.79 6.77
CA ARG A 193 12.32 36.74 5.84
C ARG A 193 12.38 35.38 6.48
N PHE A 194 11.22 34.77 6.64
CA PHE A 194 11.11 33.40 7.08
C PHE A 194 11.25 32.40 5.92
N PRO A 195 11.88 31.24 6.12
CA PRO A 195 12.10 30.25 5.06
C PRO A 195 10.83 29.66 4.45
N TYR A 196 9.75 29.62 5.23
CA TYR A 196 8.46 29.03 4.81
C TYR A 196 7.39 30.10 4.60
N TYR A 197 6.20 29.91 5.17
CA TYR A 197 5.05 30.81 4.96
C TYR A 197 4.96 31.87 6.07
N ARG A 198 4.48 33.04 5.72
CA ARG A 198 4.11 34.08 6.72
C ARG A 198 2.73 33.85 7.31
N ARG A 199 1.89 33.06 6.62
CA ARG A 199 0.53 32.75 7.03
C ARG A 199 0.28 31.26 6.86
N TYR A 200 -0.29 30.65 7.88
CA TYR A 200 -0.70 29.26 7.97
C TYR A 200 -2.21 29.21 8.06
N VAL A 201 -2.86 28.54 7.10
CA VAL A 201 -4.33 28.44 7.02
C VAL A 201 -4.72 27.01 7.21
N ASP A 202 -5.56 26.75 8.24
CA ASP A 202 -6.15 25.44 8.51
C ASP A 202 -5.10 24.29 8.62
N ARG A 203 -4.03 24.54 9.42
CA ARG A 203 -2.94 23.58 9.60
C ARG A 203 -3.06 22.86 10.92
N ASP A 204 -2.78 21.54 10.88
CA ASP A 204 -2.70 20.72 12.08
C ASP A 204 -1.35 20.87 12.79
N ARG A 205 -1.26 20.27 13.97
CA ARG A 205 -0.07 20.35 14.81
C ARG A 205 1.17 19.75 14.13
N VAL A 206 1.02 18.62 13.42
CA VAL A 206 2.13 17.94 12.75
C VAL A 206 2.75 18.86 11.71
N PHE A 207 1.93 19.50 10.88
CA PHE A 207 2.41 20.45 9.87
C PHE A 207 3.14 21.64 10.49
N ILE A 208 2.68 22.14 11.65
CA ILE A 208 3.36 23.26 12.34
C ILE A 208 4.68 22.79 12.96
N THR A 209 4.70 21.62 13.59
CA THR A 209 5.93 21.02 14.12
C THR A 209 7.01 20.87 13.05
N ASP A 210 6.66 20.38 11.86
CA ASP A 210 7.59 20.19 10.74
C ASP A 210 8.24 21.50 10.27
N HIS A 211 7.56 22.63 10.42
CA HIS A 211 8.04 23.93 9.97
C HIS A 211 8.73 24.75 11.08
N PHE A 212 8.43 24.48 12.34
CA PHE A 212 8.96 25.26 13.46
C PHE A 212 9.71 24.40 14.47
N ASP A 213 9.05 23.65 15.26
CA ASP A 213 9.39 22.59 16.20
C ASP A 213 8.17 22.27 17.11
N ASP A 214 8.32 21.26 17.99
CA ASP A 214 7.26 20.85 18.92
C ASP A 214 6.92 21.95 19.94
N GLY A 215 7.94 22.65 20.45
CA GLY A 215 7.74 23.71 21.46
C GLY A 215 6.95 24.88 20.91
N PHE A 216 7.24 25.33 19.70
CA PHE A 216 6.47 26.37 19.02
C PHE A 216 5.04 25.88 18.73
N ALA A 217 4.89 24.65 18.21
CA ALA A 217 3.57 24.08 17.93
C ALA A 217 2.72 24.01 19.19
N GLU A 218 3.26 23.53 20.31
CA GLU A 218 2.54 23.52 21.59
C GLU A 218 2.12 24.93 22.02
N ALA A 219 3.07 25.87 21.98
CA ALA A 219 2.82 27.25 22.39
C ALA A 219 1.74 27.93 21.52
N VAL A 220 1.80 27.81 20.18
CA VAL A 220 0.87 28.49 19.29
C VAL A 220 -0.57 27.95 19.42
N PHE A 221 -0.71 26.64 19.65
CA PHE A 221 -2.04 26.03 19.87
C PHE A 221 -2.67 26.39 21.23
N THR A 222 -1.92 26.92 22.19
CA THR A 222 -2.44 27.41 23.47
C THR A 222 -2.81 28.90 23.44
N GLN A 223 -2.36 29.66 22.41
CA GLN A 223 -2.67 31.09 22.31
C GLN A 223 -4.16 31.34 22.09
N HIS A 224 -4.61 32.53 22.43
CA HIS A 224 -6.01 32.92 22.27
C HIS A 224 -6.31 33.37 20.84
N VAL A 225 -7.47 32.98 20.34
CA VAL A 225 -8.00 33.53 19.08
C VAL A 225 -8.57 34.93 19.39
N ASN A 226 -7.87 35.97 18.94
CA ASN A 226 -8.28 37.37 19.11
C ASN A 226 -7.61 38.26 18.03
N ALA A 227 -7.87 39.54 18.08
CA ALA A 227 -7.32 40.51 17.14
C ALA A 227 -5.91 41.01 17.51
N ASN A 228 -5.32 40.54 18.62
CA ASN A 228 -4.05 41.01 19.10
C ASN A 228 -2.92 40.04 18.75
N TRP A 229 -1.77 40.60 18.43
CA TRP A 229 -0.54 39.89 18.32
C TRP A 229 -0.11 39.36 19.70
N GLN A 230 0.46 38.17 19.71
CA GLN A 230 0.87 37.44 20.91
C GLN A 230 2.30 36.90 20.75
N GLY A 231 2.97 36.64 21.86
CA GLY A 231 4.36 36.20 21.87
C GLY A 231 5.24 37.13 22.73
N PRO A 232 6.56 37.17 22.51
CA PRO A 232 7.29 36.37 21.52
C PRO A 232 7.30 34.88 21.86
N ILE A 233 7.16 34.02 20.84
CA ILE A 233 7.26 32.56 20.94
C ILE A 233 8.56 32.13 20.24
N GLN A 234 9.32 31.30 20.93
CA GLN A 234 10.57 30.75 20.40
C GLN A 234 10.32 29.53 19.51
N SER A 235 11.09 29.41 18.43
CA SER A 235 11.23 28.20 17.63
C SER A 235 12.71 27.89 17.36
N GLN A 236 12.99 26.78 16.70
CA GLN A 236 14.36 26.46 16.22
C GLN A 236 14.96 27.53 15.31
N HIS A 237 14.16 28.40 14.73
CA HIS A 237 14.61 29.46 13.81
C HIS A 237 14.88 30.80 14.51
N GLY A 238 14.22 31.08 15.63
CA GLY A 238 14.30 32.35 16.35
C GLY A 238 13.00 32.70 17.05
N LEU A 239 12.69 34.01 17.18
CA LEU A 239 11.47 34.49 17.82
C LEU A 239 10.35 34.80 16.82
N HIS A 240 9.13 34.62 17.27
CA HIS A 240 7.94 34.88 16.47
C HIS A 240 6.89 35.65 17.27
N LEU A 241 6.32 36.66 16.65
CA LEU A 241 5.05 37.24 17.10
C LEU A 241 3.94 36.62 16.27
N VAL A 242 2.87 36.20 16.89
CA VAL A 242 1.79 35.44 16.23
C VAL A 242 0.45 36.15 16.38
N LEU A 243 -0.36 36.12 15.30
CA LEU A 243 -1.75 36.57 15.31
C LEU A 243 -2.64 35.37 14.97
N ILE A 244 -3.34 34.87 15.97
CA ILE A 244 -4.23 33.72 15.83
C ILE A 244 -5.58 34.19 15.29
N GLN A 245 -5.94 33.75 14.09
CA GLN A 245 -7.15 34.17 13.38
C GLN A 245 -8.31 33.20 13.56
N ASP A 246 -7.99 31.89 13.62
CA ASP A 246 -8.98 30.83 13.81
C ASP A 246 -8.33 29.59 14.46
N ARG A 247 -9.10 28.85 15.23
CA ARG A 247 -8.70 27.56 15.76
C ARG A 247 -9.91 26.65 15.86
N ARG A 248 -9.79 25.48 15.26
CA ARG A 248 -10.75 24.39 15.38
C ARG A 248 -10.22 23.35 16.35
N THR A 249 -10.99 23.01 17.36
CA THR A 249 -10.65 21.97 18.31
C THR A 249 -10.72 20.60 17.66
N ALA A 250 -9.95 19.65 18.19
CA ALA A 250 -10.08 18.24 17.81
C ALA A 250 -11.49 17.74 18.10
N GLU A 251 -12.08 17.02 17.18
CA GLU A 251 -13.45 16.53 17.28
C GLU A 251 -13.52 15.07 16.87
N LEU A 252 -14.14 14.22 17.71
CA LEU A 252 -14.47 12.86 17.33
C LEU A 252 -15.67 12.90 16.38
N LEU A 253 -15.47 12.39 15.16
CA LEU A 253 -16.57 12.27 14.21
C LEU A 253 -17.68 11.36 14.77
N PRO A 254 -18.95 11.77 14.64
CA PRO A 254 -20.06 10.94 15.07
C PRO A 254 -20.10 9.64 14.26
N PHE A 255 -20.43 8.53 14.93
CA PHE A 255 -20.51 7.21 14.29
C PHE A 255 -21.34 7.20 13.00
N SER A 256 -22.41 7.99 12.93
CA SER A 256 -23.27 8.10 11.75
C SER A 256 -22.54 8.58 10.50
N GLU A 257 -21.50 9.41 10.65
CA GLU A 257 -20.73 9.95 9.53
C GLU A 257 -19.64 8.99 9.06
N VAL A 258 -19.06 8.20 9.98
CA VAL A 258 -17.94 7.31 9.69
C VAL A 258 -18.35 5.83 9.56
N ARG A 259 -19.63 5.51 9.72
CA ARG A 259 -20.15 4.14 9.75
C ARG A 259 -19.67 3.29 8.57
N ASP A 260 -19.73 3.82 7.37
CA ASP A 260 -19.35 3.07 6.15
C ASP A 260 -17.83 2.86 6.05
N GLN A 261 -17.06 3.84 6.52
CA GLN A 261 -15.62 3.74 6.66
C GLN A 261 -15.25 2.65 7.68
N VAL A 262 -15.89 2.67 8.85
CA VAL A 262 -15.70 1.67 9.91
C VAL A 262 -16.08 0.28 9.40
N ALA A 263 -17.23 0.14 8.73
CA ALA A 263 -17.67 -1.14 8.16
C ALA A 263 -16.67 -1.69 7.12
N THR A 264 -16.08 -0.82 6.32
CA THR A 264 -15.04 -1.19 5.35
C THR A 264 -13.80 -1.72 6.06
N GLU A 265 -13.39 -1.09 7.14
CA GLU A 265 -12.22 -1.51 7.92
C GLU A 265 -12.47 -2.84 8.66
N VAL A 266 -13.64 -3.00 9.28
CA VAL A 266 -14.03 -4.29 9.90
C VAL A 266 -14.04 -5.41 8.87
N ARG A 267 -14.61 -5.17 7.68
CA ARG A 267 -14.61 -6.14 6.58
C ARG A 267 -13.18 -6.48 6.15
N ARG A 268 -12.29 -5.49 6.07
CA ARG A 268 -10.87 -5.70 5.76
C ARG A 268 -10.20 -6.62 6.78
N GLN A 269 -10.43 -6.38 8.06
CA GLN A 269 -9.87 -7.20 9.15
C GLN A 269 -10.42 -8.61 9.15
N GLN A 270 -11.73 -8.78 8.96
CA GLN A 270 -12.36 -10.10 8.85
C GLN A 270 -11.77 -10.91 7.67
N LYS A 271 -11.55 -10.26 6.52
CA LYS A 271 -10.91 -10.89 5.35
C LYS A 271 -9.47 -11.33 5.66
N LEU A 272 -8.69 -10.48 6.32
CA LEU A 272 -7.33 -10.83 6.70
C LEU A 272 -7.29 -11.99 7.70
N ALA A 273 -8.16 -11.97 8.71
CA ALA A 273 -8.27 -13.07 9.67
C ALA A 273 -8.70 -14.39 9.00
N ALA A 274 -9.69 -14.33 8.12
CA ALA A 274 -10.15 -15.50 7.37
C ALA A 274 -9.06 -16.04 6.42
N SER A 275 -8.30 -15.17 5.74
CA SER A 275 -7.19 -15.61 4.88
C SER A 275 -6.05 -16.25 5.67
N ALA A 276 -5.76 -15.75 6.86
CA ALA A 276 -4.75 -16.35 7.75
C ALA A 276 -5.13 -17.78 8.17
N ALA A 277 -6.42 -18.04 8.36
CA ALA A 277 -6.91 -19.38 8.70
C ALA A 277 -6.74 -20.43 7.56
N TYR A 278 -6.48 -20.01 6.32
CA TYR A 278 -6.16 -20.92 5.21
C TYR A 278 -4.68 -21.31 5.16
N VAL A 279 -3.82 -20.65 5.94
CA VAL A 279 -2.37 -20.86 5.92
C VAL A 279 -1.89 -21.63 7.15
N THR A 280 -2.74 -21.78 8.15
CA THR A 280 -2.51 -22.58 9.37
C THR A 280 -3.15 -23.94 9.28
#